data_c13d6194424272b660a313487c47916d
#
_entry.id   c13d6194424272b660a313487c47916d
#
_cell.length_a   1.000
_cell.length_b   1.000
_cell.length_c   1.000
_cell.angle_alpha   90.00
_cell.angle_beta   90.00
_cell.angle_gamma   90.00
#
_symmetry.space_group_name_H-M   'P 1'
#
loop_
_entity.id
_entity.type
_entity.pdbx_description
1 polymer ?
#
loop_
_entity_poly.entity_id
_entity_poly.type
_entity_poly.pdbx_seq_one_letter_code
_entity_poly.pdbx_strand_id
1 'polypeptide(L)'
;MMTVRLIAHTPEPEKVVAAAAKLCYSDAHITDLLDGLTEEKTAKFLTMLSDLGHASPIEHASFTFGIEGVSRTLLAQITRHRIASFSVQSQRYVRLDDFRYVAVSYTHLRAHETTLHL
;
A
#
# COMPACT_ATOMS: atom_id res chain seq x y z
N MET A 1 -12.95 -14.11 -8.49
CA MET A 1 -11.49 -13.87 -8.69
C MET A 1 -11.10 -12.57 -8.03
N MET A 2 -9.99 -12.59 -7.34
CA MET A 2 -9.46 -11.38 -6.70
C MET A 2 -8.94 -10.40 -7.75
N THR A 3 -9.31 -9.15 -7.61
CA THR A 3 -8.83 -8.07 -8.45
C THR A 3 -8.22 -6.98 -7.59
N VAL A 4 -7.04 -6.52 -7.98
CA VAL A 4 -6.35 -5.40 -7.34
C VAL A 4 -6.01 -4.37 -8.40
N ARG A 5 -6.41 -3.13 -8.17
CA ARG A 5 -6.18 -2.05 -9.13
C ARG A 5 -5.64 -0.82 -8.41
N LEU A 6 -4.58 -0.26 -8.93
CA LEU A 6 -4.05 1.01 -8.46
C LEU A 6 -4.97 2.15 -8.92
N ILE A 7 -5.53 2.89 -7.97
CA ILE A 7 -6.44 4.01 -8.25
C ILE A 7 -5.66 5.32 -8.37
N ALA A 8 -4.75 5.55 -7.44
CA ALA A 8 -3.98 6.78 -7.38
C ALA A 8 -2.66 6.53 -6.64
N HIS A 9 -1.69 7.37 -6.91
CA HIS A 9 -0.43 7.35 -6.19
C HIS A 9 0.21 8.74 -6.20
N THR A 10 1.15 8.94 -5.30
CA THR A 10 2.01 10.12 -5.31
C THR A 10 2.73 10.22 -6.65
N PRO A 11 2.64 11.37 -7.37
CA PRO A 11 3.42 11.55 -8.60
C PRO A 11 4.91 11.46 -8.31
N GLU A 12 5.66 10.78 -9.18
CA GLU A 12 7.11 10.59 -9.04
C GLU A 12 7.52 10.20 -7.60
N PRO A 13 7.02 9.09 -7.06
CA PRO A 13 7.15 8.78 -5.64
C PRO A 13 8.61 8.68 -5.19
N GLU A 14 9.48 8.15 -6.01
CA GLU A 14 10.90 8.03 -5.71
C GLU A 14 11.56 9.39 -5.52
N LYS A 15 11.25 10.34 -6.40
CA LYS A 15 11.76 11.71 -6.32
C LYS A 15 11.26 12.44 -5.07
N VAL A 16 9.99 12.25 -4.73
CA VAL A 16 9.39 12.83 -3.52
C VAL A 16 10.08 12.31 -2.27
N VAL A 17 10.29 11.00 -2.17
CA VAL A 17 10.99 10.38 -1.04
C VAL A 17 12.43 10.89 -0.93
N ALA A 18 13.14 10.93 -2.05
CA ALA A 18 14.52 11.44 -2.07
C ALA A 18 14.59 12.90 -1.68
N ALA A 19 13.68 13.74 -2.18
CA ALA A 19 13.61 15.16 -1.84
C ALA A 19 13.35 15.37 -0.35
N ALA A 20 12.38 14.66 0.20
CA ALA A 20 12.03 14.74 1.62
C ALA A 20 13.24 14.38 2.51
N ALA A 21 13.93 13.29 2.17
CA ALA A 21 15.11 12.89 2.92
C ALA A 21 16.27 13.91 2.79
N LYS A 22 16.53 14.40 1.59
CA LYS A 22 17.61 15.35 1.35
C LYS A 22 17.38 16.69 2.04
N LEU A 23 16.15 17.15 2.13
CA LEU A 23 15.83 18.41 2.83
C LEU A 23 16.25 18.38 4.30
N CYS A 24 16.32 17.21 4.92
CA CYS A 24 16.75 17.09 6.31
C CYS A 24 18.28 17.28 6.49
N TYR A 25 19.05 17.07 5.42
CA TYR A 25 20.50 17.05 5.49
C TYR A 25 21.20 18.09 4.60
N SER A 26 20.42 18.90 3.90
CA SER A 26 20.94 19.89 2.97
C SER A 26 20.49 21.29 3.37
N ASP A 27 21.36 22.27 3.19
CA ASP A 27 21.05 23.68 3.33
C ASP A 27 20.65 24.33 2.00
N ALA A 28 20.57 23.55 0.93
CA ALA A 28 20.12 24.02 -0.36
C ALA A 28 18.66 24.47 -0.34
N HIS A 29 18.32 25.44 -1.19
CA HIS A 29 16.92 25.82 -1.38
C HIS A 29 16.14 24.69 -2.02
N ILE A 30 14.85 24.60 -1.69
CA ILE A 30 13.95 23.57 -2.17
C ILE A 30 13.97 23.46 -3.70
N THR A 31 13.91 24.59 -4.40
CA THR A 31 13.90 24.61 -5.86
C THR A 31 15.19 24.02 -6.45
N ASP A 32 16.33 24.41 -5.92
CA ASP A 32 17.64 23.93 -6.37
C ASP A 32 17.79 22.42 -6.11
N LEU A 33 17.32 21.98 -4.96
CA LEU A 33 17.37 20.59 -4.58
C LEU A 33 16.50 19.73 -5.52
N LEU A 34 15.28 20.17 -5.83
CA LEU A 34 14.38 19.46 -6.74
C LEU A 34 14.94 19.42 -8.16
N ASP A 35 15.49 20.52 -8.65
CA ASP A 35 16.07 20.59 -9.99
C ASP A 35 17.32 19.72 -10.12
N GLY A 36 18.04 19.52 -9.03
CA GLY A 36 19.22 18.67 -8.98
C GLY A 36 18.96 17.17 -8.89
N LEU A 37 17.72 16.76 -8.64
CA LEU A 37 17.35 15.35 -8.53
C LEU A 37 17.03 14.75 -9.89
N THR A 38 18.06 14.23 -10.56
CA THR A 38 17.90 13.42 -11.77
C THR A 38 17.48 12.00 -11.39
N GLU A 39 16.96 11.22 -12.33
CA GLU A 39 16.59 9.82 -12.09
C GLU A 39 17.76 9.01 -11.53
N GLU A 40 18.93 9.20 -12.09
CA GLU A 40 20.15 8.50 -11.67
C GLU A 40 20.57 8.86 -10.24
N LYS A 41 20.58 10.14 -9.92
CA LYS A 41 20.91 10.62 -8.56
C LYS A 41 19.85 10.17 -7.55
N THR A 42 18.60 10.19 -7.92
CA THR A 42 17.50 9.72 -7.10
C THR A 42 17.67 8.24 -6.77
N ALA A 43 17.92 7.40 -7.75
CA ALA A 43 18.13 5.97 -7.57
C ALA A 43 19.31 5.66 -6.64
N LYS A 44 20.43 6.32 -6.82
CA LYS A 44 21.61 6.17 -5.96
C LYS A 44 21.31 6.57 -4.51
N PHE A 45 20.63 7.67 -4.34
CA PHE A 45 20.29 8.18 -3.01
C PHE A 45 19.32 7.25 -2.28
N LEU A 46 18.31 6.74 -2.96
CA LEU A 46 17.37 5.78 -2.39
C LEU A 46 18.04 4.47 -1.99
N THR A 47 18.97 3.98 -2.80
CA THR A 47 19.77 2.80 -2.48
C THR A 47 20.56 3.02 -1.20
N MET A 48 21.20 4.18 -1.06
CA MET A 48 21.93 4.55 0.15
C MET A 48 21.03 4.60 1.37
N LEU A 49 19.84 5.20 1.27
CA LEU A 49 18.87 5.28 2.37
C LEU A 49 18.43 3.87 2.79
N SER A 50 18.18 3.00 1.83
CA SER A 50 17.79 1.62 2.08
C SER A 50 18.89 0.86 2.82
N ASP A 51 20.13 0.99 2.37
CA ASP A 51 21.29 0.33 2.97
C ASP A 51 21.53 0.81 4.41
N LEU A 52 21.23 2.08 4.70
CA LEU A 52 21.32 2.64 6.05
C LEU A 52 20.11 2.32 6.93
N GLY A 53 19.07 1.72 6.39
CA GLY A 53 17.86 1.40 7.13
C GLY A 53 16.98 2.61 7.45
N HIS A 54 17.12 3.70 6.73
CA HIS A 54 16.30 4.92 6.90
C HIS A 54 14.97 4.77 6.16
N ALA A 55 13.96 4.28 6.88
CA ALA A 55 12.66 3.97 6.29
C ALA A 55 11.63 5.11 6.36
N SER A 56 11.78 6.04 7.29
CA SER A 56 10.77 7.08 7.51
C SER A 56 10.48 7.97 6.29
N PRO A 57 11.44 8.32 5.41
CA PRO A 57 11.13 9.11 4.22
C PRO A 57 10.18 8.42 3.23
N ILE A 58 10.08 7.09 3.27
CA ILE A 58 9.18 6.31 2.42
C ILE A 58 7.72 6.69 2.69
N GLU A 59 7.39 7.14 3.89
CA GLU A 59 6.04 7.54 4.26
C GLU A 59 5.51 8.74 3.45
N HIS A 60 6.37 9.48 2.77
CA HIS A 60 5.96 10.57 1.88
C HIS A 60 5.37 10.08 0.56
N ALA A 61 5.53 8.80 0.23
CA ALA A 61 4.89 8.20 -0.92
C ALA A 61 3.64 7.42 -0.49
N SER A 62 2.53 7.63 -1.17
CA SER A 62 1.29 6.93 -0.90
C SER A 62 0.70 6.31 -2.16
N PHE A 63 0.02 5.19 -1.98
CA PHE A 63 -0.63 4.45 -3.05
C PHE A 63 -2.02 4.07 -2.60
N THR A 64 -3.01 4.28 -3.45
CA THR A 64 -4.40 3.91 -3.17
C THR A 64 -4.81 2.79 -4.10
N PHE A 65 -5.22 1.67 -3.53
CA PHE A 65 -5.65 0.49 -4.28
C PHE A 65 -7.14 0.22 -4.08
N GLY A 66 -7.81 -0.15 -5.17
CA GLY A 66 -9.13 -0.80 -5.09
C GLY A 66 -8.93 -2.30 -5.10
N ILE A 67 -9.55 -3.00 -4.16
CA ILE A 67 -9.43 -4.45 -4.01
C ILE A 67 -10.82 -5.05 -3.93
N GLU A 68 -11.08 -6.05 -4.73
CA GLU A 68 -12.34 -6.79 -4.71
C GLU A 68 -12.11 -8.30 -4.86
N GLY A 69 -13.11 -9.09 -4.54
CA GLY A 69 -13.04 -10.54 -4.63
C GLY A 69 -12.20 -11.17 -3.51
N VAL A 70 -12.13 -10.51 -2.35
CA VAL A 70 -11.42 -11.00 -1.16
C VAL A 70 -12.39 -11.40 -0.07
N SER A 71 -11.93 -12.29 0.81
CA SER A 71 -12.75 -12.77 1.93
C SER A 71 -12.87 -11.73 3.04
N ARG A 72 -13.92 -11.84 3.85
CA ARG A 72 -14.08 -11.05 5.09
C ARG A 72 -12.98 -11.37 6.10
N THR A 73 -12.50 -12.60 6.11
CA THR A 73 -11.36 -12.99 6.95
C THR A 73 -10.11 -12.21 6.59
N LEU A 74 -9.83 -12.06 5.29
CA LEU A 74 -8.71 -11.22 4.84
C LEU A 74 -8.89 -9.77 5.27
N LEU A 75 -10.10 -9.22 5.12
CA LEU A 75 -10.40 -7.85 5.56
C LEU A 75 -10.13 -7.66 7.05
N ALA A 76 -10.54 -8.61 7.89
CA ALA A 76 -10.30 -8.54 9.32
C ALA A 76 -8.81 -8.56 9.68
N GLN A 77 -8.00 -9.23 8.89
CA GLN A 77 -6.56 -9.28 9.07
C GLN A 77 -5.85 -8.04 8.55
N ILE A 78 -6.15 -7.63 7.32
CA ILE A 78 -5.43 -6.54 6.66
C ILE A 78 -5.71 -5.18 7.32
N THR A 79 -6.92 -4.95 7.80
CA THR A 79 -7.31 -3.68 8.42
C THR A 79 -6.65 -3.42 9.78
N ARG A 80 -5.94 -4.41 10.31
CA ARG A 80 -5.14 -4.25 11.53
C ARG A 80 -3.79 -3.61 11.29
N HIS A 81 -3.33 -3.59 10.04
CA HIS A 81 -2.05 -2.98 9.71
C HIS A 81 -2.10 -1.47 9.90
N ARG A 82 -1.02 -0.94 10.45
CA ARG A 82 -0.84 0.50 10.64
C ARG A 82 -0.14 1.11 9.43
N ILE A 83 -0.11 2.44 9.39
CA ILE A 83 0.46 3.22 8.27
C ILE A 83 -0.34 2.94 6.99
N ALA A 84 -1.62 2.70 7.15
CA ALA A 84 -2.57 2.53 6.06
C ALA A 84 -3.95 2.96 6.53
N SER A 85 -4.77 3.41 5.60
CA SER A 85 -6.17 3.75 5.85
C SER A 85 -7.04 2.85 4.99
N PHE A 86 -8.15 2.39 5.54
CA PHE A 86 -9.01 1.43 4.88
C PHE A 86 -10.44 1.94 4.80
N SER A 87 -11.05 1.77 3.62
CA SER A 87 -12.47 1.94 3.44
C SER A 87 -13.03 0.60 2.99
N VAL A 88 -13.91 0.04 3.80
CA VAL A 88 -14.44 -1.31 3.59
C VAL A 88 -15.92 -1.23 3.28
N GLN A 89 -16.38 -1.98 2.30
CA GLN A 89 -17.79 -2.07 1.95
C GLN A 89 -18.60 -2.51 3.17
N SER A 90 -19.59 -1.69 3.53
CA SER A 90 -20.45 -1.97 4.67
C SER A 90 -21.57 -2.93 4.29
N GLN A 91 -21.73 -3.99 5.07
CA GLN A 91 -22.87 -4.89 4.95
C GLN A 91 -24.20 -4.26 5.41
N ARG A 92 -24.14 -3.12 6.12
CA ARG A 92 -25.33 -2.39 6.55
C ARG A 92 -25.96 -1.58 5.42
N TYR A 93 -25.13 -1.03 4.53
CA TYR A 93 -25.57 -0.09 3.49
C TYR A 93 -25.65 -0.72 2.11
N VAL A 94 -24.98 -1.84 1.90
CA VAL A 94 -25.02 -2.56 0.63
C VAL A 94 -25.79 -3.85 0.81
N ARG A 95 -26.91 -3.96 0.10
CA ARG A 95 -27.70 -5.18 0.06
C ARG A 95 -26.99 -6.19 -0.83
N LEU A 96 -26.75 -7.36 -0.29
CA LEU A 96 -26.15 -8.47 -1.03
C LEU A 96 -27.27 -9.43 -1.44
N ASP A 97 -27.84 -9.19 -2.62
CA ASP A 97 -28.85 -10.08 -3.18
C ASP A 97 -28.20 -11.35 -3.75
N ASP A 98 -26.92 -11.26 -4.06
CA ASP A 98 -26.14 -12.37 -4.60
C ASP A 98 -24.93 -12.64 -3.69
N PHE A 99 -24.98 -13.76 -3.01
CA PHE A 99 -23.97 -14.13 -2.04
C PHE A 99 -22.80 -14.84 -2.72
N ARG A 100 -21.60 -14.28 -2.54
CA ARG A 100 -20.35 -14.86 -3.05
C ARG A 100 -19.47 -15.33 -1.92
N TYR A 101 -18.75 -16.39 -2.14
CA TYR A 101 -17.77 -16.89 -1.19
C TYR A 101 -16.42 -17.17 -1.86
N VAL A 102 -15.36 -17.16 -1.07
CA VAL A 102 -14.03 -17.51 -1.53
C VAL A 102 -13.75 -18.96 -1.16
N ALA A 103 -13.63 -19.81 -2.17
CA ALA A 103 -13.32 -21.22 -1.97
C ALA A 103 -11.81 -21.38 -1.78
N VAL A 104 -11.43 -22.09 -0.72
CA VAL A 104 -10.03 -22.42 -0.43
C VAL A 104 -9.81 -23.90 -0.59
N SER A 105 -8.82 -24.28 -1.38
CA SER A 105 -8.55 -25.68 -1.74
C SER A 105 -7.60 -26.41 -0.80
N TYR A 106 -7.23 -25.83 0.33
CA TYR A 106 -6.36 -26.48 1.33
C TYR A 106 -7.12 -27.58 2.05
N THR A 107 -6.57 -28.78 2.05
CA THR A 107 -7.21 -29.95 2.65
C THR A 107 -7.50 -29.77 4.15
N HIS A 108 -6.61 -29.15 4.89
CA HIS A 108 -6.79 -28.91 6.33
C HIS A 108 -7.88 -27.87 6.63
N LEU A 109 -8.19 -26.97 5.72
CA LEU A 109 -9.24 -25.98 5.89
C LEU A 109 -10.63 -26.56 5.56
N ARG A 110 -10.70 -27.59 4.74
CA ARG A 110 -11.96 -28.24 4.41
C ARG A 110 -12.62 -28.92 5.60
N ALA A 111 -11.82 -29.29 6.58
CA ALA A 111 -12.33 -29.82 7.84
C ALA A 111 -13.13 -28.80 8.66
N HIS A 112 -12.98 -27.51 8.33
CA HIS A 112 -13.62 -26.38 9.00
C HIS A 112 -14.38 -25.51 8.01
N GLU A 113 -15.24 -26.13 7.21
CA GLU A 113 -15.96 -25.47 6.12
C GLU A 113 -16.78 -24.26 6.58
N THR A 114 -17.33 -24.31 7.78
CA THR A 114 -18.12 -23.22 8.33
C THR A 114 -17.33 -21.92 8.48
N THR A 115 -16.02 -21.98 8.53
CA THR A 115 -15.15 -20.80 8.60
C THR A 115 -14.88 -20.17 7.25
N LEU A 116 -15.21 -20.84 6.16
CA LEU A 116 -15.00 -20.35 4.80
C LEU A 116 -16.16 -19.51 4.28
N HIS A 117 -17.30 -19.57 4.95
CA HIS A 117 -18.48 -18.81 4.58
C HIS A 117 -18.48 -17.44 5.27
N LEU A 118 -18.73 -16.42 4.50
CA LEU A 118 -18.60 -15.04 4.94
C LEU A 118 -19.93 -14.33 5.12
#